data_dce802663f9c3bbd65c87c2098df5d21
#
_entry.id   dce802663f9c3bbd65c87c2098df5d21
#
_cell.length_a   1.000
_cell.length_b   1.000
_cell.length_c   1.000
_cell.angle_alpha   90.00
_cell.angle_beta   90.00
_cell.angle_gamma   90.00
#
_symmetry.space_group_name_H-M   'P 1'
#
loop_
_entity.id
_entity.type
_entity.pdbx_description
1 polymer ?
#
loop_
_entity_poly.entity_id
_entity_poly.type
_entity_poly.pdbx_seq_one_letter_code
_entity_poly.pdbx_strand_id
1 'polypeptide(L)'
;MPRFLMEELDTRPARVPTRTVLISIAGIWLCYLALITLRSLLLDRTYFVEMLGLRSLVTLAGIAVTALAWLILRLFDNAKVGLKLGVALVVMLPAALGLAMINRQVFSGLDQKILSQPRNPSQVEIRHDTAGNVLVDVPDPPQLTPDQLAALQKKFAEQALWRQLTDIAIGRYFLLLAWAAL
;
A
#
# COMPACT_ATOMS: atom_id res chain seq x y z
N MET A 1 -1.38 22.59 -58.86
CA MET A 1 -0.84 21.54 -57.92
C MET A 1 -1.26 21.93 -56.51
N PRO A 2 -2.07 21.14 -55.84
CA PRO A 2 -2.65 21.52 -54.54
C PRO A 2 -1.65 21.39 -53.41
N ARG A 3 -1.55 22.46 -52.61
CA ARG A 3 -0.75 22.66 -51.41
C ARG A 3 -1.24 21.86 -50.21
N PHE A 4 -2.02 20.79 -50.42
CA PHE A 4 -2.73 20.00 -49.42
C PHE A 4 -1.93 18.84 -48.81
N LEU A 5 -0.65 18.65 -49.15
CA LEU A 5 0.13 17.47 -48.68
C LEU A 5 1.28 17.80 -47.74
N MET A 6 1.35 18.98 -47.16
CA MET A 6 2.41 19.36 -46.20
C MET A 6 1.88 19.77 -44.82
N GLU A 7 0.66 19.46 -44.51
CA GLU A 7 0.21 19.43 -43.11
C GLU A 7 0.38 18.01 -42.58
N GLU A 8 1.60 17.49 -42.74
CA GLU A 8 2.03 16.27 -42.06
C GLU A 8 2.08 16.64 -40.60
N LEU A 9 0.96 16.32 -39.97
CA LEU A 9 0.67 16.36 -38.55
C LEU A 9 1.96 16.20 -37.74
N ASP A 10 2.41 17.29 -37.13
CA ASP A 10 3.41 17.26 -36.03
C ASP A 10 2.79 16.46 -34.87
N THR A 11 2.77 15.15 -35.02
CA THR A 11 2.29 14.18 -34.06
C THR A 11 3.30 14.01 -32.92
N ARG A 12 3.84 15.13 -32.44
CA ARG A 12 4.50 15.07 -31.11
C ARG A 12 3.40 14.77 -30.09
N PRO A 13 3.50 13.65 -29.39
CA PRO A 13 2.51 13.33 -28.36
C PRO A 13 2.41 14.51 -27.40
N ALA A 14 1.21 15.09 -27.32
CA ALA A 14 0.95 16.24 -26.48
C ALA A 14 1.37 15.88 -25.04
N ARG A 15 2.40 16.54 -24.52
CA ARG A 15 2.87 16.28 -23.14
C ARG A 15 1.75 16.63 -22.19
N VAL A 16 1.32 15.65 -21.41
CA VAL A 16 0.32 15.84 -20.37
C VAL A 16 0.83 16.89 -19.38
N PRO A 17 0.05 17.94 -19.08
CA PRO A 17 0.50 18.99 -18.16
C PRO A 17 0.74 18.41 -16.77
N THR A 18 1.84 18.79 -16.13
CA THR A 18 2.24 18.34 -14.79
C THR A 18 1.12 18.46 -13.75
N ARG A 19 0.30 19.53 -13.87
CA ARG A 19 -0.86 19.74 -12.99
C ARG A 19 -1.88 18.60 -13.07
N THR A 20 -2.19 18.15 -14.28
CA THR A 20 -3.14 17.04 -14.49
C THR A 20 -2.61 15.75 -13.89
N VAL A 21 -1.32 15.46 -14.03
CA VAL A 21 -0.68 14.29 -13.43
C VAL A 21 -0.74 14.35 -11.91
N LEU A 22 -0.39 15.48 -11.30
CA LEU A 22 -0.46 15.64 -9.85
C LEU A 22 -1.88 15.50 -9.31
N ILE A 23 -2.88 16.03 -10.02
CA ILE A 23 -4.29 15.86 -9.66
C ILE A 23 -4.71 14.40 -9.76
N SER A 24 -4.28 13.67 -10.78
CA SER A 24 -4.60 12.23 -10.92
C SER A 24 -3.95 11.40 -9.81
N ILE A 25 -2.69 11.68 -9.45
CA ILE A 25 -2.02 11.05 -8.32
C ILE A 25 -2.81 11.29 -7.02
N ALA A 26 -3.11 12.55 -6.72
CA ALA A 26 -3.87 12.90 -5.52
C ALA A 26 -5.26 12.24 -5.53
N GLY A 27 -5.95 12.26 -6.66
CA GLY A 27 -7.28 11.67 -6.82
C GLY A 27 -7.32 10.18 -6.52
N ILE A 28 -6.38 9.38 -7.06
CA ILE A 28 -6.35 7.93 -6.82
C ILE A 28 -6.02 7.60 -5.36
N TRP A 29 -5.13 8.36 -4.72
CA TRP A 29 -4.77 8.16 -3.32
C TRP A 29 -5.88 8.59 -2.36
N LEU A 30 -6.61 9.68 -2.66
CA LEU A 30 -7.78 10.10 -1.90
C LEU A 30 -8.94 9.11 -2.05
N CYS A 31 -9.17 8.59 -3.26
CA CYS A 31 -10.14 7.52 -3.48
C CYS A 31 -9.78 6.27 -2.67
N TYR A 32 -8.52 5.87 -2.67
CA TYR A 32 -8.03 4.77 -1.84
C TYR A 32 -8.28 5.03 -0.34
N LEU A 33 -7.95 6.24 0.16
CA LEU A 33 -8.21 6.62 1.55
C LEU A 33 -9.71 6.54 1.89
N ALA A 34 -10.57 7.03 1.01
CA ALA A 34 -12.02 6.99 1.20
C ALA A 34 -12.54 5.54 1.28
N LEU A 35 -12.09 4.66 0.38
CA LEU A 35 -12.50 3.26 0.36
C LEU A 35 -12.05 2.50 1.61
N ILE A 36 -10.79 2.67 2.05
CA ILE A 36 -10.29 1.99 3.24
C ILE A 36 -10.94 2.53 4.52
N THR A 37 -11.28 3.82 4.54
CA THR A 37 -12.00 4.45 5.65
C THR A 37 -13.44 3.95 5.71
N LEU A 38 -14.13 3.87 4.57
CA LEU A 38 -15.48 3.31 4.49
C LEU A 38 -15.51 1.85 4.96
N ARG A 39 -14.55 1.03 4.51
CA ARG A 39 -14.41 -0.35 5.00
C ARG A 39 -14.27 -0.41 6.52
N SER A 40 -13.46 0.48 7.12
CA SER A 40 -13.26 0.52 8.56
C SER A 40 -14.52 0.93 9.31
N LEU A 41 -15.30 1.87 8.78
CA LEU A 41 -16.59 2.26 9.38
C LEU A 41 -17.59 1.11 9.44
N LEU A 42 -17.52 0.19 8.47
CA LEU A 42 -18.41 -0.98 8.39
C LEU A 42 -17.97 -2.13 9.33
N LEU A 43 -16.67 -2.27 9.57
CA LEU A 43 -16.12 -3.43 10.28
C LEU A 43 -15.80 -3.17 11.75
N ASP A 44 -15.21 -2.01 12.09
CA ASP A 44 -14.79 -1.71 13.46
C ASP A 44 -14.72 -0.20 13.71
N ARG A 45 -15.30 0.25 14.83
CA ARG A 45 -15.33 1.66 15.25
C ARG A 45 -14.34 1.99 16.39
N THR A 46 -13.71 0.99 17.00
CA THR A 46 -13.04 1.16 18.30
C THR A 46 -11.87 2.15 18.25
N TYR A 47 -11.05 2.13 17.18
CA TYR A 47 -9.88 3.00 17.01
C TYR A 47 -9.97 3.91 15.78
N PHE A 48 -11.19 4.26 15.37
CA PHE A 48 -11.44 4.96 14.11
C PHE A 48 -10.62 6.24 13.92
N VAL A 49 -10.56 7.10 14.94
CA VAL A 49 -9.88 8.40 14.85
C VAL A 49 -8.36 8.24 14.75
N GLU A 50 -7.77 7.36 15.58
CA GLU A 50 -6.34 7.05 15.54
C GLU A 50 -5.95 6.45 14.18
N MET A 51 -6.75 5.49 13.70
CA MET A 51 -6.54 4.87 12.39
C MET A 51 -6.65 5.86 11.23
N LEU A 52 -7.60 6.81 11.29
CA LEU A 52 -7.77 7.80 10.24
C LEU A 52 -6.53 8.70 10.09
N GLY A 53 -5.95 9.15 11.22
CA GLY A 53 -4.72 9.93 11.22
C GLY A 53 -3.54 9.17 10.59
N LEU A 54 -3.33 7.91 11.01
CA LEU A 54 -2.26 7.06 10.49
C LEU A 54 -2.45 6.76 8.99
N ARG A 55 -3.68 6.50 8.55
CA ARG A 55 -4.03 6.27 7.13
C ARG A 55 -3.78 7.51 6.28
N SER A 56 -4.11 8.69 6.80
CA SER A 56 -3.82 9.96 6.11
C SER A 56 -2.32 10.15 5.91
N LEU A 57 -1.49 9.81 6.91
CA LEU A 57 -0.03 9.86 6.80
C LEU A 57 0.49 8.90 5.73
N VAL A 58 0.01 7.66 5.70
CA VAL A 58 0.37 6.68 4.66
C VAL A 58 -0.09 7.14 3.27
N THR A 59 -1.24 7.79 3.17
CA THR A 59 -1.75 8.35 1.91
C THR A 59 -0.85 9.48 1.40
N LEU A 60 -0.40 10.39 2.28
CA LEU A 60 0.56 11.44 1.92
C LEU A 60 1.90 10.85 1.46
N ALA A 61 2.42 9.84 2.16
CA ALA A 61 3.61 9.11 1.73
C ALA A 61 3.41 8.46 0.36
N GLY A 62 2.23 7.90 0.10
CA GLY A 62 1.85 7.32 -1.17
C GLY A 62 1.85 8.34 -2.31
N ILE A 63 1.29 9.53 -2.09
CA ILE A 63 1.34 10.63 -3.06
C ILE A 63 2.79 11.01 -3.37
N ALA A 64 3.63 11.18 -2.33
CA ALA A 64 5.02 11.55 -2.49
C ALA A 64 5.83 10.51 -3.27
N VAL A 65 5.70 9.22 -2.91
CA VAL A 65 6.40 8.12 -3.60
C VAL A 65 5.94 7.99 -5.04
N THR A 66 4.64 8.13 -5.31
CA THR A 66 4.10 8.09 -6.69
C THR A 66 4.60 9.27 -7.51
N ALA A 67 4.68 10.47 -6.92
CA ALA A 67 5.23 11.64 -7.60
C ALA A 67 6.73 11.46 -7.92
N LEU A 68 7.51 10.86 -7.01
CA LEU A 68 8.91 10.52 -7.27
C LEU A 68 9.04 9.47 -8.40
N ALA A 69 8.23 8.43 -8.36
CA ALA A 69 8.20 7.42 -9.43
C ALA A 69 7.84 8.06 -10.78
N TRP A 70 6.87 8.97 -10.80
CA TRP A 70 6.54 9.73 -12.01
C TRP A 70 7.72 10.57 -12.52
N LEU A 71 8.49 11.23 -11.65
CA LEU A 71 9.67 11.97 -12.07
C LEU A 71 10.70 11.07 -12.75
N ILE A 72 10.88 9.86 -12.25
CA ILE A 72 11.77 8.86 -12.86
C ILE A 72 11.22 8.43 -14.23
N LEU A 73 9.92 8.11 -14.32
CA LEU A 73 9.29 7.72 -15.58
C LEU A 73 9.38 8.83 -16.65
N ARG A 74 9.30 10.09 -16.23
CA ARG A 74 9.41 11.25 -17.10
C ARG A 74 10.77 11.33 -17.81
N LEU A 75 11.84 10.80 -17.22
CA LEU A 75 13.16 10.74 -17.88
C LEU A 75 13.13 9.86 -19.14
N PHE A 76 12.15 8.95 -19.21
CA PHE A 76 12.00 8.00 -20.32
C PHE A 76 10.85 8.38 -21.28
N ASP A 77 10.34 9.63 -21.25
CA ASP A 77 9.22 10.08 -22.10
C ASP A 77 9.48 9.91 -23.59
N ASN A 78 10.72 10.00 -24.03
CA ASN A 78 11.12 9.83 -25.42
C ASN A 78 11.45 8.37 -25.79
N ALA A 79 11.31 7.43 -24.86
CA ALA A 79 11.61 6.03 -25.10
C ALA A 79 10.45 5.30 -25.79
N LYS A 80 10.75 4.15 -26.43
CA LYS A 80 9.74 3.28 -27.03
C LYS A 80 8.78 2.77 -25.93
N VAL A 81 7.50 2.57 -26.28
CA VAL A 81 6.44 2.16 -25.35
C VAL A 81 6.82 0.90 -24.54
N GLY A 82 7.45 -0.09 -25.19
CA GLY A 82 7.90 -1.30 -24.49
C GLY A 82 8.95 -1.03 -23.41
N LEU A 83 9.89 -0.08 -23.65
CA LEU A 83 10.88 0.31 -22.65
C LEU A 83 10.22 1.10 -21.50
N LYS A 84 9.28 2.00 -21.79
CA LYS A 84 8.52 2.71 -20.76
C LYS A 84 7.78 1.74 -19.83
N LEU A 85 7.10 0.76 -20.41
CA LEU A 85 6.40 -0.26 -19.64
C LEU A 85 7.37 -1.08 -18.78
N GLY A 86 8.50 -1.50 -19.33
CA GLY A 86 9.54 -2.22 -18.58
C GLY A 86 10.09 -1.39 -17.41
N VAL A 87 10.39 -0.11 -17.65
CA VAL A 87 10.86 0.80 -16.60
C VAL A 87 9.78 1.02 -15.53
N ALA A 88 8.51 1.18 -15.93
CA ALA A 88 7.40 1.32 -14.99
C ALA A 88 7.29 0.09 -14.07
N LEU A 89 7.32 -1.11 -14.62
CA LEU A 89 7.29 -2.35 -13.84
C LEU A 89 8.44 -2.43 -12.82
N VAL A 90 9.66 -2.08 -13.25
CA VAL A 90 10.85 -2.13 -12.38
C VAL A 90 10.82 -1.04 -11.30
N VAL A 91 10.41 0.19 -11.64
CA VAL A 91 10.40 1.33 -10.69
C VAL A 91 9.26 1.20 -9.67
N MET A 92 8.09 0.68 -10.10
CA MET A 92 6.94 0.55 -9.19
C MET A 92 7.14 -0.54 -8.13
N LEU A 93 8.01 -1.53 -8.35
CA LEU A 93 8.27 -2.60 -7.39
C LEU A 93 8.94 -2.08 -6.11
N PRO A 94 10.11 -1.39 -6.15
CA PRO A 94 10.70 -0.81 -4.95
C PRO A 94 9.82 0.28 -4.32
N ALA A 95 9.07 1.03 -5.12
CA ALA A 95 8.10 2.01 -4.60
C ALA A 95 7.00 1.33 -3.75
N ALA A 96 6.44 0.22 -4.24
CA ALA A 96 5.45 -0.56 -3.51
C ALA A 96 6.00 -1.17 -2.22
N LEU A 97 7.22 -1.72 -2.26
CA LEU A 97 7.91 -2.24 -1.07
C LEU A 97 8.18 -1.14 -0.04
N GLY A 98 8.66 0.03 -0.49
CA GLY A 98 8.87 1.19 0.37
C GLY A 98 7.58 1.63 1.07
N LEU A 99 6.47 1.70 0.33
CA LEU A 99 5.15 2.00 0.89
C LEU A 99 4.67 0.95 1.88
N ALA A 100 4.94 -0.34 1.63
CA ALA A 100 4.60 -1.40 2.58
C ALA A 100 5.40 -1.26 3.88
N MET A 101 6.68 -0.92 3.81
CA MET A 101 7.52 -0.67 4.98
C MET A 101 7.05 0.57 5.77
N ILE A 102 6.74 1.68 5.09
CA ILE A 102 6.19 2.89 5.71
C ILE A 102 4.87 2.56 6.42
N ASN A 103 3.96 1.87 5.74
CA ASN A 103 2.69 1.46 6.30
C ASN A 103 2.89 0.66 7.60
N ARG A 104 3.76 -0.35 7.57
CA ARG A 104 4.08 -1.15 8.74
C ARG A 104 4.62 -0.30 9.89
N GLN A 105 5.58 0.60 9.61
CA GLN A 105 6.20 1.43 10.63
C GLN A 105 5.20 2.40 11.27
N VAL A 106 4.31 2.97 10.47
CA VAL A 106 3.25 3.87 10.93
C VAL A 106 2.25 3.15 11.83
N PHE A 107 1.87 1.91 11.52
CA PHE A 107 0.88 1.15 12.28
C PHE A 107 1.47 0.32 13.43
N SER A 108 2.79 0.13 13.51
CA SER A 108 3.45 -0.71 14.52
C SER A 108 3.09 -0.35 15.97
N GLY A 109 2.93 0.93 16.28
CA GLY A 109 2.55 1.39 17.62
C GLY A 109 1.11 1.04 17.98
N LEU A 110 0.20 1.11 17.01
CA LEU A 110 -1.21 0.74 17.23
C LEU A 110 -1.37 -0.77 17.32
N ASP A 111 -0.66 -1.54 16.49
CA ASP A 111 -0.64 -3.00 16.58
C ASP A 111 -0.15 -3.48 17.96
N GLN A 112 0.91 -2.86 18.50
CA GLN A 112 1.37 -3.17 19.85
C GLN A 112 0.32 -2.86 20.91
N LYS A 113 -0.41 -1.76 20.81
CA LYS A 113 -1.51 -1.43 21.73
C LYS A 113 -2.62 -2.47 21.67
N ILE A 114 -3.01 -2.90 20.47
CA ILE A 114 -4.04 -3.93 20.27
C ILE A 114 -3.59 -5.27 20.87
N LEU A 115 -2.33 -5.65 20.64
CA LEU A 115 -1.76 -6.91 21.14
C LEU A 115 -1.56 -6.92 22.67
N SER A 116 -1.30 -5.74 23.28
CA SER A 116 -1.08 -5.61 24.75
C SER A 116 -2.35 -5.54 25.57
N GLN A 117 -3.53 -5.55 24.96
CA GLN A 117 -4.79 -5.62 25.71
C GLN A 117 -4.88 -6.91 26.54
N PRO A 118 -5.36 -6.81 27.80
CA PRO A 118 -5.46 -7.97 28.68
C PRO A 118 -6.32 -9.06 28.03
N ARG A 119 -5.76 -10.27 27.96
CA ARG A 119 -6.42 -11.46 27.44
C ARG A 119 -7.31 -12.09 28.50
N ASN A 120 -8.46 -12.59 28.10
CA ASN A 120 -9.21 -13.54 28.95
C ASN A 120 -8.73 -14.97 28.62
N PRO A 121 -7.93 -15.61 29.48
CA PRO A 121 -7.31 -16.91 29.17
C PRO A 121 -8.30 -18.06 29.00
N SER A 122 -9.57 -17.84 29.30
CA SER A 122 -10.61 -18.87 29.25
C SER A 122 -11.49 -18.85 28.02
N GLN A 123 -11.31 -17.84 27.12
CA GLN A 123 -12.20 -17.68 25.96
C GLN A 123 -11.40 -17.52 24.66
N VAL A 124 -11.91 -18.13 23.60
CA VAL A 124 -11.43 -17.85 22.23
C VAL A 124 -11.85 -16.44 21.87
N GLU A 125 -10.89 -15.54 21.68
CA GLU A 125 -11.16 -14.16 21.32
C GLU A 125 -10.73 -13.91 19.87
N ILE A 126 -11.64 -13.38 19.07
CA ILE A 126 -11.38 -13.00 17.68
C ILE A 126 -11.09 -11.50 17.64
N ARG A 127 -9.87 -11.14 17.25
CA ARG A 127 -9.43 -9.75 17.09
C ARG A 127 -9.08 -9.46 15.64
N HIS A 128 -9.11 -8.22 15.26
CA HIS A 128 -8.67 -7.77 13.95
C HIS A 128 -7.44 -6.87 14.11
N ASP A 129 -6.41 -7.11 13.31
CA ASP A 129 -5.28 -6.18 13.21
C ASP A 129 -5.62 -4.96 12.35
N THR A 130 -4.68 -4.00 12.28
CA THR A 130 -4.86 -2.78 11.48
C THR A 130 -4.94 -3.04 9.97
N ALA A 131 -4.47 -4.19 9.51
CA ALA A 131 -4.58 -4.67 8.13
C ALA A 131 -5.92 -5.37 7.85
N GLY A 132 -6.70 -5.67 8.90
CA GLY A 132 -7.98 -6.36 8.83
C GLY A 132 -7.84 -7.90 8.82
N ASN A 133 -6.68 -8.42 9.23
CA ASN A 133 -6.50 -9.85 9.43
C ASN A 133 -7.18 -10.28 10.73
N VAL A 134 -7.75 -11.46 10.69
CA VAL A 134 -8.40 -12.07 11.86
C VAL A 134 -7.33 -12.75 12.71
N LEU A 135 -7.16 -12.26 13.95
CA LEU A 135 -6.33 -12.87 14.97
C LEU A 135 -7.23 -13.71 15.86
N VAL A 136 -7.00 -15.02 15.89
CA VAL A 136 -7.73 -15.94 16.76
C VAL A 136 -6.83 -16.26 17.94
N ASP A 137 -7.16 -15.73 19.10
CA ASP A 137 -6.51 -16.09 20.35
C ASP A 137 -7.11 -17.42 20.84
N VAL A 138 -6.32 -18.50 20.75
CA VAL A 138 -6.67 -19.82 21.26
C VAL A 138 -6.09 -19.97 22.67
N PRO A 139 -6.82 -20.54 23.63
CA PRO A 139 -6.26 -20.90 24.96
C PRO A 139 -4.99 -21.72 24.80
N ASP A 140 -3.94 -21.39 25.56
CA ASP A 140 -2.65 -22.07 25.45
C ASP A 140 -2.82 -23.57 25.68
N PRO A 141 -2.36 -24.44 24.76
CA PRO A 141 -2.39 -25.87 24.96
C PRO A 141 -1.49 -26.23 26.17
N PRO A 142 -1.98 -27.04 27.14
CA PRO A 142 -1.35 -27.23 28.46
C PRO A 142 -0.03 -28.00 28.46
N GLN A 143 0.64 -28.19 27.32
CA GLN A 143 1.80 -29.11 27.22
C GLN A 143 3.05 -28.58 26.52
N LEU A 144 3.11 -27.29 26.16
CA LEU A 144 4.32 -26.72 25.52
C LEU A 144 5.24 -26.12 26.61
N THR A 145 6.53 -26.47 26.55
CA THR A 145 7.51 -25.84 27.42
C THR A 145 7.69 -24.36 27.05
N PRO A 146 8.06 -23.46 27.98
CA PRO A 146 8.22 -22.04 27.72
C PRO A 146 9.15 -21.75 26.53
N ASP A 147 10.21 -22.54 26.34
CA ASP A 147 11.19 -22.41 25.26
C ASP A 147 10.58 -22.79 23.90
N GLN A 148 9.74 -23.83 23.85
CA GLN A 148 9.02 -24.24 22.64
C GLN A 148 7.97 -23.21 22.25
N LEU A 149 7.28 -22.61 23.22
CA LEU A 149 6.33 -21.52 23.00
C LEU A 149 7.03 -20.30 22.43
N ALA A 150 8.16 -19.88 23.00
CA ALA A 150 8.95 -18.74 22.51
C ALA A 150 9.47 -18.97 21.08
N ALA A 151 9.95 -20.17 20.76
CA ALA A 151 10.43 -20.53 19.43
C ALA A 151 9.30 -20.52 18.38
N LEU A 152 8.13 -21.05 18.73
CA LEU A 152 6.94 -21.05 17.88
C LEU A 152 6.42 -19.63 17.65
N GLN A 153 6.31 -18.83 18.71
CA GLN A 153 5.88 -17.43 18.61
C GLN A 153 6.80 -16.63 17.69
N LYS A 154 8.11 -16.80 17.82
CA LYS A 154 9.08 -16.13 16.95
C LYS A 154 8.89 -16.54 15.48
N LYS A 155 8.77 -17.84 15.20
CA LYS A 155 8.56 -18.38 13.86
C LYS A 155 7.26 -17.89 13.23
N PHE A 156 6.16 -17.91 13.99
CA PHE A 156 4.87 -17.42 13.50
C PHE A 156 4.87 -15.91 13.31
N ALA A 157 5.52 -15.14 14.18
CA ALA A 157 5.66 -13.70 14.02
C ALA A 157 6.44 -13.34 12.74
N GLU A 158 7.54 -14.03 12.43
CA GLU A 158 8.30 -13.83 11.20
C GLU A 158 7.47 -14.17 9.96
N GLN A 159 6.75 -15.28 9.95
CA GLN A 159 5.91 -15.69 8.83
C GLN A 159 4.71 -14.73 8.61
N ALA A 160 4.04 -14.32 9.69
CA ALA A 160 2.95 -13.36 9.62
C ALA A 160 3.43 -12.01 9.06
N LEU A 161 4.63 -11.60 9.43
CA LEU A 161 5.28 -10.38 9.01
C LEU A 161 5.53 -10.36 7.50
N TRP A 162 6.11 -11.45 6.96
CA TRP A 162 6.35 -11.56 5.53
C TRP A 162 5.05 -11.60 4.72
N ARG A 163 4.04 -12.32 5.20
CA ARG A 163 2.70 -12.35 4.57
C ARG A 163 2.09 -10.95 4.54
N GLN A 164 2.05 -10.26 5.66
CA GLN A 164 1.51 -8.91 5.74
C GLN A 164 2.23 -7.92 4.81
N LEU A 165 3.58 -7.93 4.80
CA LEU A 165 4.34 -7.09 3.88
C LEU A 165 4.05 -7.41 2.41
N THR A 166 3.97 -8.69 2.07
CA THR A 166 3.69 -9.14 0.71
C THR A 166 2.30 -8.69 0.26
N ASP A 167 1.28 -8.88 1.08
CA ASP A 167 -0.11 -8.51 0.75
C ASP A 167 -0.24 -6.99 0.55
N ILE A 168 0.37 -6.20 1.44
CA ILE A 168 0.37 -4.74 1.32
C ILE A 168 1.16 -4.31 0.08
N ALA A 169 2.34 -4.90 -0.17
CA ALA A 169 3.19 -4.55 -1.30
C ALA A 169 2.50 -4.89 -2.63
N ILE A 170 1.87 -6.05 -2.75
CA ILE A 170 1.13 -6.46 -3.94
C ILE A 170 -0.02 -5.48 -4.21
N GLY A 171 -0.83 -5.17 -3.20
CA GLY A 171 -1.94 -4.22 -3.35
C GLY A 171 -1.44 -2.82 -3.79
N ARG A 172 -0.34 -2.34 -3.23
CA ARG A 172 0.27 -1.06 -3.60
C ARG A 172 0.88 -1.09 -5.00
N TYR A 173 1.51 -2.20 -5.37
CA TYR A 173 2.08 -2.39 -6.70
C TYR A 173 1.01 -2.29 -7.79
N PHE A 174 -0.11 -2.99 -7.63
CA PHE A 174 -1.22 -2.91 -8.58
C PHE A 174 -1.85 -1.50 -8.63
N LEU A 175 -1.97 -0.81 -7.50
CA LEU A 175 -2.46 0.57 -7.47
C LEU A 175 -1.54 1.52 -8.26
N LEU A 176 -0.22 1.39 -8.07
CA LEU A 176 0.77 2.19 -8.78
C LEU A 176 0.81 1.87 -10.28
N LEU A 177 0.69 0.60 -10.66
CA LEU A 177 0.61 0.20 -12.07
C LEU A 177 -0.68 0.70 -12.73
N ALA A 178 -1.81 0.61 -12.04
CA ALA A 178 -3.08 1.14 -12.54
C ALA A 178 -2.98 2.65 -12.81
N TRP A 179 -2.32 3.39 -11.92
CA TRP A 179 -2.05 4.80 -12.15
C TRP A 179 -1.11 5.04 -13.33
N ALA A 180 -0.04 4.26 -13.47
CA ALA A 180 0.93 4.41 -14.57
C ALA A 180 0.34 4.06 -15.95
N ALA A 181 -0.77 3.32 -15.99
CA ALA A 181 -1.49 2.97 -17.21
C ALA A 181 -2.49 4.04 -17.67
N LEU A 182 -2.83 5.03 -16.80
CA LEU A 182 -3.69 6.17 -17.11
C LEU A 182 -2.91 7.28 -17.81
#